data_73479c5bec5050c607f5f15338f93cf8
#
_entry.id   73479c5bec5050c607f5f15338f93cf8
#
_cell.length_a   1.000
_cell.length_b   1.000
_cell.length_c   1.000
_cell.angle_alpha   90.00
_cell.angle_beta   90.00
_cell.angle_gamma   90.00
#
_symmetry.space_group_name_H-M   'P 1'
#
loop_
_entity.id
_entity.type
_entity.pdbx_description
1 polymer ?
#
loop_
_entity_poly.entity_id
_entity_poly.type
_entity_poly.pdbx_seq_one_letter_code
_entity_poly.pdbx_strand_id
1 'polypeptide(L)'
;VSRGLGDVYKRQKNMKRFGFITFAVLTAVFFSSCNDSDGDYASSWAFASAETLNSNDYYFVLDDNKTVYPSDKSRVAGYKPEDDQRVIIFFNLLKTGVEGYDYNIALYDARNIYTGETKIVTTQEEVEELPDAQTSYFGSSMNANWLNVGIGFNASDLSKHKFLLVRNDFTQIDPDNKKEGYLNLELRHDAGTDTSGGYSYDDRYVSFKLDQFKEDLEGMSGVILRMNTRQNGVIYLQINMSKEK
;
A
#
# COMPACT_ATOMS: atom_id res chain seq x y z
N VAL A 1 -70.23 10.61 -9.19
CA VAL A 1 -69.28 10.72 -8.07
C VAL A 1 -68.03 9.94 -8.42
N SER A 2 -66.94 10.61 -8.75
CA SER A 2 -65.64 9.99 -8.95
C SER A 2 -64.66 10.60 -7.93
N ARG A 3 -64.09 9.73 -7.10
CA ARG A 3 -63.07 10.09 -6.11
C ARG A 3 -61.69 9.97 -6.75
N GLY A 4 -60.99 11.09 -6.88
CA GLY A 4 -59.59 11.11 -7.25
C GLY A 4 -58.71 10.64 -6.09
N LEU A 5 -57.89 9.68 -6.36
CA LEU A 5 -56.76 9.25 -5.48
C LEU A 5 -55.57 10.14 -5.78
N GLY A 6 -55.18 10.95 -4.81
CA GLY A 6 -53.97 11.74 -4.86
C GLY A 6 -52.73 10.84 -4.68
N ASP A 7 -51.88 10.81 -5.69
CA ASP A 7 -50.61 10.19 -5.66
C ASP A 7 -49.67 10.99 -4.74
N VAL A 8 -49.41 10.43 -3.58
CA VAL A 8 -48.34 10.89 -2.69
C VAL A 8 -47.00 10.40 -3.24
N TYR A 9 -46.32 11.24 -3.98
CA TYR A 9 -44.98 11.01 -4.48
C TYR A 9 -44.01 11.05 -3.28
N LYS A 10 -43.76 9.88 -2.72
CA LYS A 10 -42.73 9.70 -1.72
C LYS A 10 -41.35 9.83 -2.37
N ARG A 11 -40.77 11.01 -2.27
CA ARG A 11 -39.37 11.25 -2.56
C ARG A 11 -38.52 10.35 -1.66
N GLN A 12 -38.13 9.19 -2.15
CA GLN A 12 -37.09 8.42 -1.51
C GLN A 12 -35.75 9.17 -1.66
N LYS A 13 -35.31 9.80 -0.59
CA LYS A 13 -33.97 10.32 -0.44
C LYS A 13 -33.04 9.10 -0.37
N ASN A 14 -32.40 8.77 -1.48
CA ASN A 14 -31.31 7.80 -1.50
C ASN A 14 -30.16 8.35 -0.66
N MET A 15 -30.17 8.04 0.62
CA MET A 15 -28.99 8.18 1.46
C MET A 15 -27.98 7.13 0.99
N LYS A 16 -27.02 7.57 0.16
CA LYS A 16 -25.80 6.81 -0.06
C LYS A 16 -25.08 6.74 1.28
N ARG A 17 -25.25 5.64 2.00
CA ARG A 17 -24.44 5.33 3.16
C ARG A 17 -23.04 5.02 2.65
N PHE A 18 -22.15 6.01 2.68
CA PHE A 18 -20.72 5.77 2.57
C PHE A 18 -20.30 5.02 3.84
N GLY A 19 -20.16 3.70 3.71
CA GLY A 19 -19.62 2.88 4.79
C GLY A 19 -18.12 3.08 4.82
N PHE A 20 -17.59 3.64 5.92
CA PHE A 20 -16.18 3.52 6.23
C PHE A 20 -15.87 2.04 6.45
N ILE A 21 -15.18 1.43 5.49
CA ILE A 21 -14.67 0.08 5.68
C ILE A 21 -13.39 0.21 6.52
N THR A 22 -13.55 0.06 7.83
CA THR A 22 -12.43 0.00 8.76
C THR A 22 -11.81 -1.39 8.65
N PHE A 23 -10.83 -1.54 7.78
CA PHE A 23 -10.03 -2.76 7.73
C PHE A 23 -8.83 -2.56 8.66
N ALA A 24 -8.93 -3.05 9.87
CA ALA A 24 -7.79 -3.19 10.75
C ALA A 24 -6.93 -4.35 10.22
N VAL A 25 -5.99 -4.04 9.33
CA VAL A 25 -4.93 -5.00 9.02
C VAL A 25 -3.98 -5.01 10.20
N LEU A 26 -4.19 -6.00 11.06
CA LEU A 26 -3.22 -6.37 12.06
C LEU A 26 -1.95 -6.78 11.30
N THR A 27 -0.89 -5.97 11.37
CA THR A 27 0.47 -6.45 11.12
C THR A 27 0.83 -7.38 12.29
N ALA A 28 0.16 -8.53 12.32
CA ALA A 28 0.56 -9.60 13.17
C ALA A 28 1.74 -10.27 12.48
N VAL A 29 2.94 -9.97 12.95
CA VAL A 29 4.02 -10.93 12.85
C VAL A 29 3.54 -12.11 13.69
N PHE A 30 2.83 -13.06 13.06
CA PHE A 30 2.49 -14.29 13.71
C PHE A 30 3.79 -15.07 13.91
N PHE A 31 4.39 -14.91 15.08
CA PHE A 31 5.30 -15.93 15.59
C PHE A 31 4.47 -17.18 15.86
N SER A 32 4.17 -17.93 14.82
CA SER A 32 3.68 -19.27 14.98
C SER A 32 4.81 -20.10 15.52
N SER A 33 4.65 -20.52 16.76
CA SER A 33 5.48 -21.43 17.53
C SER A 33 6.06 -22.55 16.68
N CYS A 34 7.38 -22.70 16.81
CA CYS A 34 8.21 -23.86 16.55
C CYS A 34 7.46 -25.13 16.08
N ASN A 35 7.61 -25.43 14.83
CA ASN A 35 7.64 -26.83 14.41
C ASN A 35 8.92 -27.03 13.60
N ASP A 36 9.76 -27.99 14.03
CA ASP A 36 10.92 -28.49 13.27
C ASP A 36 10.38 -29.23 12.04
N SER A 37 9.91 -28.48 11.05
CA SER A 37 9.64 -29.03 9.73
C SER A 37 10.65 -28.40 8.78
N ASP A 38 11.53 -29.23 8.22
CA ASP A 38 12.28 -28.97 6.99
C ASP A 38 11.26 -28.76 5.84
N GLY A 39 10.43 -27.72 6.00
CA GLY A 39 9.38 -27.40 5.05
C GLY A 39 9.94 -26.64 3.85
N ASP A 40 9.58 -27.10 2.67
CA ASP A 40 9.91 -26.45 1.40
C ASP A 40 9.31 -25.06 1.22
N TYR A 41 8.63 -24.51 2.23
CA TYR A 41 7.87 -23.26 2.16
C TYR A 41 8.29 -22.25 3.24
N ALA A 42 8.27 -20.97 2.88
CA ALA A 42 8.43 -19.90 3.84
C ALA A 42 7.26 -19.85 4.84
N SER A 43 7.55 -19.73 6.14
CA SER A 43 6.54 -19.62 7.18
C SER A 43 6.10 -18.18 7.46
N SER A 44 6.85 -17.20 6.95
CA SER A 44 6.66 -15.78 7.22
C SER A 44 6.91 -14.94 5.98
N TRP A 45 6.31 -13.76 5.95
CA TRP A 45 6.61 -12.74 4.95
C TRP A 45 6.53 -11.35 5.57
N ALA A 46 7.23 -10.38 4.99
CA ALA A 46 7.20 -8.99 5.44
C ALA A 46 7.49 -8.01 4.30
N PHE A 47 7.00 -6.78 4.45
CA PHE A 47 7.50 -5.64 3.72
C PHE A 47 8.83 -5.19 4.31
N ALA A 48 9.78 -4.88 3.45
CA ALA A 48 11.10 -4.43 3.87
C ALA A 48 11.72 -3.50 2.84
N SER A 49 12.74 -2.75 3.27
CA SER A 49 13.71 -2.11 2.39
C SER A 49 15.00 -2.92 2.42
N ALA A 50 15.58 -3.16 1.25
CA ALA A 50 16.87 -3.82 1.13
C ALA A 50 17.98 -2.80 1.26
N GLU A 51 18.98 -3.11 2.09
CA GLU A 51 20.18 -2.29 2.33
C GLU A 51 21.41 -3.07 1.88
N THR A 52 22.19 -2.48 0.99
CA THR A 52 23.36 -3.15 0.44
C THR A 52 24.59 -2.91 1.30
N LEU A 53 25.29 -3.98 1.70
CA LEU A 53 26.57 -3.90 2.39
C LEU A 53 27.75 -3.85 1.41
N ASN A 54 27.62 -4.57 0.30
CA ASN A 54 28.56 -4.63 -0.82
C ASN A 54 27.90 -5.28 -2.03
N SER A 55 28.62 -5.50 -3.10
CA SER A 55 28.11 -6.05 -4.36
C SER A 55 27.41 -7.42 -4.26
N ASN A 56 27.60 -8.15 -3.18
CA ASN A 56 27.06 -9.51 -3.02
C ASN A 56 26.39 -9.74 -1.67
N ASP A 57 26.36 -8.73 -0.81
CA ASP A 57 25.79 -8.87 0.52
C ASP A 57 24.85 -7.72 0.87
N TYR A 58 23.76 -8.06 1.55
CA TYR A 58 22.68 -7.15 1.89
C TYR A 58 21.94 -7.64 3.13
N TYR A 59 21.22 -6.73 3.76
CA TYR A 59 20.24 -7.03 4.80
C TYR A 59 18.91 -6.34 4.50
N PHE A 60 17.93 -6.55 5.35
CA PHE A 60 16.62 -5.92 5.19
C PHE A 60 16.26 -5.14 6.45
N VAL A 61 15.60 -3.99 6.25
CA VAL A 61 14.93 -3.23 7.31
C VAL A 61 13.44 -3.42 7.14
N LEU A 62 12.80 -4.04 8.13
CA LEU A 62 11.36 -4.28 8.13
C LEU A 62 10.58 -3.01 8.42
N ASP A 63 9.26 -3.04 8.18
CA ASP A 63 8.36 -1.92 8.44
C ASP A 63 8.21 -1.57 9.94
N ASP A 64 8.67 -2.41 10.84
CA ASP A 64 8.78 -2.16 12.29
C ASP A 64 10.18 -1.72 12.72
N ASN A 65 11.03 -1.31 11.79
CA ASN A 65 12.43 -0.90 11.96
C ASN A 65 13.37 -2.01 12.45
N LYS A 66 12.96 -3.28 12.42
CA LYS A 66 13.82 -4.41 12.74
C LYS A 66 14.75 -4.75 11.58
N THR A 67 15.99 -5.07 11.92
CA THR A 67 16.98 -5.47 10.94
C THR A 67 17.03 -6.99 10.79
N VAL A 68 17.09 -7.46 9.56
CA VAL A 68 17.02 -8.88 9.22
C VAL A 68 18.15 -9.26 8.29
N TYR A 69 19.02 -10.17 8.74
CA TYR A 69 20.14 -10.65 7.93
C TYR A 69 19.85 -12.02 7.33
N PRO A 70 19.90 -12.18 6.00
CA PRO A 70 19.67 -13.45 5.34
C PRO A 70 20.98 -14.26 5.26
N SER A 71 21.34 -15.00 6.31
CA SER A 71 22.54 -15.84 6.28
C SER A 71 22.40 -17.06 5.35
N ASP A 72 21.18 -17.55 5.13
CA ASP A 72 20.87 -18.55 4.10
C ASP A 72 20.13 -17.90 2.93
N LYS A 73 20.82 -17.77 1.81
CA LYS A 73 20.35 -17.23 0.52
C LYS A 73 20.29 -18.28 -0.57
N SER A 74 20.41 -19.56 -0.22
CA SER A 74 20.56 -20.66 -1.19
C SER A 74 19.41 -20.73 -2.20
N ARG A 75 18.19 -20.38 -1.79
CA ARG A 75 16.99 -20.38 -2.65
C ARG A 75 16.85 -19.14 -3.55
N VAL A 76 17.58 -18.08 -3.23
CA VAL A 76 17.58 -16.80 -3.99
C VAL A 76 18.97 -16.49 -4.55
N ALA A 77 19.73 -17.53 -4.94
CA ALA A 77 21.10 -17.46 -5.40
C ALA A 77 21.27 -16.51 -6.58
N GLY A 78 21.21 -15.42 -6.73
CA GLY A 78 21.27 -14.47 -7.86
C GLY A 78 20.46 -13.21 -7.62
N TYR A 79 19.71 -13.16 -6.52
CA TYR A 79 19.03 -11.96 -6.13
C TYR A 79 20.04 -10.92 -5.63
N LYS A 80 20.01 -9.76 -6.26
CA LYS A 80 20.85 -8.60 -5.96
C LYS A 80 19.96 -7.38 -5.90
N PRO A 81 19.54 -6.95 -4.71
CA PRO A 81 18.76 -5.73 -4.59
C PRO A 81 19.61 -4.50 -4.89
N GLU A 82 18.95 -3.44 -5.30
CA GLU A 82 19.49 -2.09 -5.22
C GLU A 82 19.37 -1.58 -3.79
N ASP A 83 20.18 -0.59 -3.44
CA ASP A 83 20.12 0.06 -2.13
C ASP A 83 18.78 0.80 -1.97
N ASP A 84 18.17 0.74 -0.78
CA ASP A 84 16.81 1.27 -0.49
C ASP A 84 15.71 0.63 -1.37
N GLN A 85 15.98 -0.52 -2.02
CA GLN A 85 14.98 -1.22 -2.83
C GLN A 85 13.84 -1.75 -1.98
N ARG A 86 12.61 -1.32 -2.26
CA ARG A 86 11.43 -1.83 -1.58
C ARG A 86 11.07 -3.24 -2.03
N VAL A 87 10.82 -4.14 -1.07
CA VAL A 87 10.63 -5.57 -1.35
C VAL A 87 9.56 -6.20 -0.44
N ILE A 88 9.00 -7.31 -0.89
CA ILE A 88 8.35 -8.31 -0.03
C ILE A 88 9.32 -9.47 0.08
N ILE A 89 9.68 -9.85 1.30
CA ILE A 89 10.52 -11.00 1.58
C ILE A 89 9.67 -12.15 2.14
N PHE A 90 10.02 -13.38 1.75
CA PHE A 90 9.45 -14.62 2.26
C PHE A 90 10.57 -15.43 2.91
N PHE A 91 10.39 -15.80 4.17
CA PHE A 91 11.51 -16.32 4.97
C PHE A 91 11.08 -17.24 6.10
N ASN A 92 12.07 -17.95 6.65
CA ASN A 92 11.99 -18.63 7.94
C ASN A 92 13.02 -18.07 8.89
N LEU A 93 12.64 -17.90 10.17
CA LEU A 93 13.58 -17.49 11.21
C LEU A 93 14.56 -18.62 11.52
N LEU A 94 15.84 -18.27 11.62
CA LEU A 94 16.90 -19.19 12.07
C LEU A 94 17.15 -19.02 13.57
N LYS A 95 17.46 -20.12 14.24
CA LYS A 95 17.73 -20.13 15.70
C LYS A 95 19.07 -19.45 16.05
N THR A 96 20.02 -19.44 15.11
CA THR A 96 21.34 -18.83 15.31
C THR A 96 21.25 -17.35 15.00
N GLY A 97 21.57 -16.50 15.96
CA GLY A 97 21.66 -15.05 15.75
C GLY A 97 22.86 -14.65 14.89
N VAL A 98 22.80 -13.45 14.33
CA VAL A 98 23.93 -12.77 13.67
C VAL A 98 24.14 -11.44 14.40
N GLU A 99 25.36 -11.18 14.83
CA GLU A 99 25.71 -9.97 15.58
C GLU A 99 25.39 -8.72 14.75
N GLY A 100 24.76 -7.74 15.36
CA GLY A 100 24.37 -6.48 14.71
C GLY A 100 23.02 -6.50 14.03
N TYR A 101 22.28 -7.61 14.04
CA TYR A 101 20.94 -7.71 13.45
C TYR A 101 19.93 -8.28 14.46
N ASP A 102 18.68 -7.83 14.36
CA ASP A 102 17.59 -8.29 15.22
C ASP A 102 17.21 -9.75 14.91
N TYR A 103 17.24 -10.13 13.63
CA TYR A 103 16.85 -11.46 13.17
C TYR A 103 17.84 -12.02 12.15
N ASN A 104 18.00 -13.33 12.20
CA ASN A 104 18.67 -14.12 11.16
C ASN A 104 17.66 -15.01 10.45
N ILE A 105 17.72 -15.07 9.11
CA ILE A 105 16.71 -15.78 8.30
C ILE A 105 17.33 -16.69 7.24
N ALA A 106 16.54 -17.72 6.86
CA ALA A 106 16.64 -18.35 5.57
C ALA A 106 15.68 -17.64 4.62
N LEU A 107 16.21 -17.02 3.58
CA LEU A 107 15.42 -16.27 2.59
C LEU A 107 14.94 -17.20 1.48
N TYR A 108 13.64 -17.30 1.28
CA TYR A 108 13.00 -18.17 0.30
C TYR A 108 12.67 -17.47 -1.00
N ASP A 109 12.23 -16.22 -0.93
CA ASP A 109 11.89 -15.39 -2.09
C ASP A 109 12.01 -13.91 -1.70
N ALA A 110 12.32 -13.07 -2.67
CA ALA A 110 12.34 -11.62 -2.52
C ALA A 110 11.78 -11.00 -3.80
N ARG A 111 10.69 -10.24 -3.66
CA ARG A 111 9.98 -9.62 -4.78
C ARG A 111 10.08 -8.11 -4.66
N ASN A 112 10.71 -7.48 -5.64
CA ASN A 112 10.78 -6.04 -5.70
C ASN A 112 9.38 -5.43 -5.83
N ILE A 113 9.12 -4.38 -5.08
CA ILE A 113 7.88 -3.62 -5.14
C ILE A 113 8.14 -2.33 -5.91
N TYR A 114 7.18 -1.94 -6.75
CA TYR A 114 7.21 -0.64 -7.39
C TYR A 114 7.06 0.46 -6.34
N THR A 115 8.01 1.39 -6.30
CA THR A 115 7.94 2.59 -5.46
C THR A 115 7.34 3.72 -6.28
N GLY A 116 6.16 4.18 -5.86
CA GLY A 116 5.45 5.29 -6.50
C GLY A 116 6.00 6.64 -6.08
N GLU A 117 5.68 7.65 -6.88
CA GLU A 117 6.07 9.03 -6.62
C GLU A 117 5.12 9.70 -5.62
N THR A 118 5.61 10.69 -4.86
CA THR A 118 4.80 11.54 -4.00
C THR A 118 4.75 12.96 -4.56
N LYS A 119 3.58 13.62 -4.45
CA LYS A 119 3.37 14.98 -4.97
C LYS A 119 2.45 15.79 -4.06
N ILE A 120 2.70 17.09 -3.94
CA ILE A 120 1.75 18.06 -3.36
C ILE A 120 1.25 18.92 -4.50
N VAL A 121 -0.08 19.09 -4.62
CA VAL A 121 -0.71 19.96 -5.61
C VAL A 121 -1.46 21.08 -4.90
N THR A 122 -1.30 22.30 -5.42
CA THR A 122 -1.76 23.54 -4.78
C THR A 122 -2.56 24.44 -5.71
N THR A 123 -2.67 24.07 -7.01
CA THR A 123 -3.40 24.85 -8.02
C THR A 123 -4.44 23.99 -8.74
N GLN A 124 -5.41 24.69 -9.34
CA GLN A 124 -6.44 24.04 -10.14
C GLN A 124 -5.85 23.29 -11.34
N GLU A 125 -4.90 23.91 -12.03
CA GLU A 125 -4.23 23.33 -13.20
C GLU A 125 -3.53 22.01 -12.85
N GLU A 126 -2.79 21.96 -11.74
CA GLU A 126 -2.14 20.74 -11.27
C GLU A 126 -3.14 19.63 -10.95
N VAL A 127 -4.32 19.97 -10.39
CA VAL A 127 -5.38 19.00 -10.08
C VAL A 127 -6.02 18.44 -11.34
N GLU A 128 -6.27 19.29 -12.36
CA GLU A 128 -6.87 18.90 -13.64
C GLU A 128 -5.94 17.96 -14.44
N GLU A 129 -4.64 18.08 -14.26
CA GLU A 129 -3.63 17.22 -14.90
C GLU A 129 -3.42 15.86 -14.19
N LEU A 130 -3.97 15.67 -12.99
CA LEU A 130 -3.80 14.42 -12.26
C LEU A 130 -4.47 13.25 -12.99
N PRO A 131 -3.74 12.16 -13.25
CA PRO A 131 -4.33 10.95 -13.79
C PRO A 131 -5.27 10.31 -12.74
N ASP A 132 -6.27 9.57 -13.20
CA ASP A 132 -7.21 8.91 -12.29
C ASP A 132 -7.79 7.61 -12.88
N ALA A 133 -6.95 6.80 -13.52
CA ALA A 133 -7.35 5.51 -14.05
C ALA A 133 -7.80 4.57 -12.92
N GLN A 134 -8.80 3.74 -13.22
CA GLN A 134 -9.41 2.87 -12.21
C GLN A 134 -8.49 1.72 -11.80
N THR A 135 -8.53 1.39 -10.51
CA THR A 135 -7.87 0.22 -9.91
C THR A 135 -8.88 -0.61 -9.13
N SER A 136 -8.48 -1.81 -8.70
CA SER A 136 -9.12 -2.53 -7.62
C SER A 136 -8.26 -2.38 -6.37
N TYR A 137 -8.82 -2.61 -5.19
CA TYR A 137 -8.11 -2.57 -3.91
C TYR A 137 -8.24 -3.90 -3.19
N PHE A 138 -7.13 -4.42 -2.61
CA PHE A 138 -7.17 -5.66 -1.84
C PHE A 138 -6.45 -5.60 -0.48
N GLY A 139 -5.77 -4.50 -0.15
CA GLY A 139 -5.16 -4.34 1.17
C GLY A 139 -4.20 -3.16 1.26
N SER A 140 -3.85 -2.77 2.48
CA SER A 140 -2.86 -1.73 2.73
C SER A 140 -2.22 -1.89 4.11
N SER A 141 -1.02 -1.37 4.25
CA SER A 141 -0.34 -1.19 5.54
C SER A 141 0.42 0.14 5.52
N MET A 142 0.62 0.71 6.70
CA MET A 142 1.32 1.98 6.84
C MET A 142 2.14 1.99 8.13
N ASN A 143 3.35 2.51 8.04
CA ASN A 143 4.19 2.92 9.17
C ASN A 143 4.59 4.40 9.01
N ALA A 144 5.51 4.90 9.80
CA ALA A 144 5.95 6.29 9.73
C ALA A 144 6.68 6.64 8.41
N ASN A 145 7.26 5.64 7.73
CA ASN A 145 8.13 5.85 6.56
C ASN A 145 7.47 5.40 5.25
N TRP A 146 6.55 4.43 5.31
CA TRP A 146 5.99 3.78 4.13
C TRP A 146 4.48 3.61 4.19
N LEU A 147 3.82 3.84 3.05
CA LEU A 147 2.46 3.41 2.77
C LEU A 147 2.51 2.33 1.68
N ASN A 148 2.06 1.13 1.98
CA ASN A 148 1.94 0.03 1.04
C ASN A 148 0.47 -0.14 0.67
N VAL A 149 0.16 -0.18 -0.63
CA VAL A 149 -1.21 -0.33 -1.13
C VAL A 149 -1.28 -1.46 -2.13
N GLY A 150 -2.11 -2.45 -1.86
CA GLY A 150 -2.41 -3.56 -2.75
C GLY A 150 -3.48 -3.16 -3.76
N ILE A 151 -3.13 -3.17 -5.03
CA ILE A 151 -3.97 -2.72 -6.14
C ILE A 151 -3.99 -3.75 -7.26
N GLY A 152 -5.11 -3.77 -7.99
CA GLY A 152 -5.23 -4.54 -9.21
C GLY A 152 -5.73 -3.68 -10.36
N PHE A 153 -5.21 -3.90 -11.55
CA PHE A 153 -5.57 -3.17 -12.77
C PHE A 153 -5.32 -4.03 -14.00
N ASN A 154 -5.87 -3.63 -15.15
CA ASN A 154 -5.58 -4.29 -16.41
C ASN A 154 -4.40 -3.56 -17.08
N ALA A 155 -3.45 -4.34 -17.61
CA ALA A 155 -2.33 -3.82 -18.36
C ALA A 155 -1.96 -4.73 -19.53
N SER A 156 -1.54 -4.14 -20.62
CA SER A 156 -0.82 -4.81 -21.70
C SER A 156 0.69 -4.62 -21.56
N ASP A 157 1.08 -3.48 -20.98
CA ASP A 157 2.47 -3.08 -20.77
C ASP A 157 2.62 -2.37 -19.42
N LEU A 158 3.11 -3.11 -18.43
CA LEU A 158 3.27 -2.63 -17.06
C LEU A 158 4.21 -1.44 -16.92
N SER A 159 5.14 -1.27 -17.84
CA SER A 159 6.12 -0.16 -17.81
C SER A 159 5.49 1.21 -18.05
N LYS A 160 4.28 1.24 -18.60
CA LYS A 160 3.52 2.48 -18.86
C LYS A 160 2.72 2.95 -17.66
N HIS A 161 2.51 2.06 -16.69
CA HIS A 161 1.70 2.38 -15.52
C HIS A 161 2.54 3.02 -14.42
N LYS A 162 2.11 4.19 -13.97
CA LYS A 162 2.71 4.91 -12.85
C LYS A 162 1.68 5.15 -11.76
N PHE A 163 2.18 5.26 -10.54
CA PHE A 163 1.34 5.51 -9.37
C PHE A 163 1.91 6.68 -8.59
N LEU A 164 1.00 7.59 -8.20
CA LEU A 164 1.35 8.77 -7.42
C LEU A 164 0.53 8.77 -6.14
N LEU A 165 1.17 9.18 -5.05
CA LEU A 165 0.50 9.52 -3.80
C LEU A 165 0.47 11.04 -3.68
N VAL A 166 -0.72 11.62 -3.73
CA VAL A 166 -0.90 13.07 -3.85
C VAL A 166 -1.53 13.64 -2.59
N ARG A 167 -0.94 14.72 -2.03
CA ARG A 167 -1.65 15.62 -1.13
C ARG A 167 -2.23 16.75 -1.97
N ASN A 168 -3.56 16.88 -1.94
CA ASN A 168 -4.27 17.90 -2.69
C ASN A 168 -4.70 19.03 -1.74
N ASP A 169 -3.95 20.13 -1.76
CA ASP A 169 -4.21 21.29 -0.92
C ASP A 169 -5.15 22.31 -1.60
N PHE A 170 -5.44 22.12 -2.89
CA PHE A 170 -6.31 23.01 -3.65
C PHE A 170 -7.79 22.66 -3.49
N THR A 171 -8.14 21.38 -3.68
CA THR A 171 -9.53 20.95 -3.64
C THR A 171 -10.03 20.79 -2.22
N GLN A 172 -11.15 21.45 -1.88
CA GLN A 172 -11.79 21.20 -0.60
C GLN A 172 -12.35 19.77 -0.56
N ILE A 173 -11.86 18.99 0.38
CA ILE A 173 -12.36 17.65 0.63
C ILE A 173 -13.71 17.76 1.34
N ASP A 174 -14.71 17.00 0.86
CA ASP A 174 -16.01 16.89 1.51
C ASP A 174 -15.82 16.55 3.00
N PRO A 175 -16.44 17.31 3.92
CA PRO A 175 -16.34 17.04 5.36
C PRO A 175 -16.65 15.59 5.74
N ASP A 176 -17.56 14.93 5.03
CA ASP A 176 -17.93 13.53 5.27
C ASP A 176 -16.77 12.56 4.96
N ASN A 177 -15.77 13.00 4.20
CA ASN A 177 -14.58 12.24 3.83
C ASN A 177 -13.33 12.67 4.63
N LYS A 178 -13.49 13.57 5.61
CA LYS A 178 -12.43 13.96 6.54
C LYS A 178 -12.57 13.19 7.85
N LYS A 179 -11.44 12.95 8.49
CA LYS A 179 -11.40 12.39 9.83
C LYS A 179 -10.33 13.11 10.65
N GLU A 180 -10.69 13.56 11.83
CA GLU A 180 -9.74 14.18 12.75
C GLU A 180 -8.61 13.21 13.10
N GLY A 181 -7.36 13.69 13.10
CA GLY A 181 -6.17 12.88 13.33
C GLY A 181 -5.73 12.02 12.14
N TYR A 182 -6.24 12.30 10.93
CA TYR A 182 -5.83 11.61 9.70
C TYR A 182 -5.48 12.62 8.60
N LEU A 183 -4.35 12.41 7.93
CA LEU A 183 -3.98 13.15 6.74
C LEU A 183 -4.75 12.62 5.53
N ASN A 184 -5.30 13.52 4.70
CA ASN A 184 -5.97 13.12 3.46
C ASN A 184 -4.96 13.05 2.33
N LEU A 185 -4.87 11.88 1.69
CA LEU A 185 -4.04 11.61 0.52
C LEU A 185 -4.87 10.98 -0.59
N GLU A 186 -4.38 11.04 -1.82
CA GLU A 186 -5.02 10.48 -2.99
C GLU A 186 -4.06 9.52 -3.70
N LEU A 187 -4.47 8.28 -3.93
CA LEU A 187 -3.79 7.39 -4.86
C LEU A 187 -4.26 7.71 -6.27
N ARG A 188 -3.33 8.09 -7.11
CA ARG A 188 -3.54 8.39 -8.52
C ARG A 188 -2.83 7.37 -9.40
N HIS A 189 -3.54 6.85 -10.39
CA HIS A 189 -3.02 5.86 -11.34
C HIS A 189 -2.99 6.45 -12.73
N ASP A 190 -1.79 6.54 -13.30
CA ASP A 190 -1.55 6.89 -14.69
C ASP A 190 -1.37 5.59 -15.49
N ALA A 191 -2.30 5.32 -16.38
CA ALA A 191 -2.21 4.20 -17.32
C ALA A 191 -1.42 4.57 -18.60
N GLY A 192 -0.95 5.80 -18.71
CA GLY A 192 -0.23 6.31 -19.85
C GLY A 192 -0.98 6.08 -21.17
N THR A 193 -0.30 5.48 -22.13
CA THR A 193 -0.90 5.12 -23.42
C THR A 193 -1.48 3.69 -23.46
N ASP A 194 -1.46 2.96 -22.33
CA ASP A 194 -2.03 1.62 -22.24
C ASP A 194 -3.54 1.66 -21.95
N THR A 195 -4.28 2.28 -22.90
CA THR A 195 -5.74 2.50 -22.77
C THR A 195 -6.57 1.37 -23.33
N SER A 196 -5.98 0.38 -23.98
CA SER A 196 -6.67 -0.68 -24.72
C SER A 196 -7.28 -1.77 -23.85
N GLY A 197 -7.23 -1.60 -22.53
CA GLY A 197 -7.80 -2.57 -21.60
C GLY A 197 -7.15 -3.93 -21.76
N GLY A 198 -5.84 -4.00 -21.54
CA GLY A 198 -5.06 -5.22 -21.65
C GLY A 198 -5.76 -6.40 -21.04
N TYR A 199 -5.64 -7.53 -21.68
CA TYR A 199 -6.31 -8.77 -21.26
C TYR A 199 -5.66 -9.41 -20.02
N SER A 200 -4.53 -8.86 -19.56
CA SER A 200 -3.85 -9.31 -18.34
C SER A 200 -4.24 -8.43 -17.15
N TYR A 201 -4.88 -9.06 -16.18
CA TYR A 201 -5.09 -8.45 -14.88
C TYR A 201 -3.81 -8.63 -14.07
N ASP A 202 -3.28 -7.53 -13.56
CA ASP A 202 -2.12 -7.51 -12.67
C ASP A 202 -2.56 -7.07 -11.28
N ASP A 203 -2.14 -7.80 -10.27
CA ASP A 203 -2.32 -7.47 -8.86
C ASP A 203 -0.96 -7.40 -8.18
N ARG A 204 -0.70 -6.27 -7.54
CA ARG A 204 0.58 -5.99 -6.88
C ARG A 204 0.45 -5.03 -5.72
N TYR A 205 1.46 -4.99 -4.89
CA TYR A 205 1.67 -3.88 -3.99
C TYR A 205 2.45 -2.76 -4.68
N VAL A 206 2.05 -1.53 -4.38
CA VAL A 206 2.80 -0.31 -4.66
C VAL A 206 3.15 0.31 -3.32
N SER A 207 4.38 0.73 -3.12
CA SER A 207 4.84 1.40 -1.91
C SER A 207 5.13 2.87 -2.19
N PHE A 208 4.86 3.72 -1.21
CA PHE A 208 5.15 5.15 -1.27
C PHE A 208 5.98 5.54 -0.05
N LYS A 209 7.11 6.19 -0.30
CA LYS A 209 7.94 6.77 0.76
C LYS A 209 7.26 8.03 1.27
N LEU A 210 7.10 8.15 2.58
CA LEU A 210 6.30 9.21 3.19
C LEU A 210 7.13 10.43 3.61
N ASP A 211 8.41 10.50 3.23
CA ASP A 211 9.34 11.58 3.62
C ASP A 211 8.78 12.96 3.34
N GLN A 212 8.10 13.16 2.19
CA GLN A 212 7.51 14.43 1.81
C GLN A 212 6.35 14.88 2.72
N PHE A 213 5.71 13.93 3.39
CA PHE A 213 4.54 14.17 4.26
C PHE A 213 4.87 13.97 5.74
N LYS A 214 6.14 13.83 6.09
CA LYS A 214 6.58 13.48 7.44
C LYS A 214 6.11 14.47 8.49
N GLU A 215 6.25 15.77 8.21
CA GLU A 215 5.81 16.84 9.13
C GLU A 215 4.29 16.84 9.29
N ASP A 216 3.54 16.58 8.21
CA ASP A 216 2.07 16.54 8.23
C ASP A 216 1.53 15.30 8.96
N LEU A 217 2.30 14.22 8.99
CA LEU A 217 1.95 12.97 9.66
C LEU A 217 2.31 12.98 11.15
N GLU A 218 3.05 13.97 11.63
CA GLU A 218 3.41 14.08 13.03
C GLU A 218 2.15 14.22 13.90
N GLY A 219 1.98 13.30 14.85
CA GLY A 219 0.79 13.22 15.72
C GLY A 219 -0.47 12.67 15.06
N MET A 220 -0.44 12.32 13.76
CA MET A 220 -1.56 11.68 13.09
C MET A 220 -1.67 10.19 13.42
N SER A 221 -2.89 9.68 13.34
CA SER A 221 -3.19 8.25 13.53
C SER A 221 -3.05 7.45 12.23
N GLY A 222 -2.91 8.12 11.09
CA GLY A 222 -2.81 7.51 9.76
C GLY A 222 -3.30 8.44 8.66
N VAL A 223 -3.81 7.85 7.59
CA VAL A 223 -4.31 8.60 6.42
C VAL A 223 -5.74 8.19 6.04
N ILE A 224 -6.46 9.12 5.42
CA ILE A 224 -7.63 8.81 4.61
C ILE A 224 -7.16 8.81 3.16
N LEU A 225 -7.17 7.64 2.52
CA LEU A 225 -6.72 7.46 1.15
C LEU A 225 -7.89 7.46 0.17
N ARG A 226 -7.96 8.48 -0.70
CA ARG A 226 -8.87 8.50 -1.84
C ARG A 226 -8.32 7.59 -2.93
N MET A 227 -9.19 6.75 -3.50
CA MET A 227 -8.89 5.91 -4.66
C MET A 227 -10.06 5.92 -5.65
N ASN A 228 -9.76 5.88 -6.95
CA ASN A 228 -10.76 5.61 -7.98
C ASN A 228 -10.78 4.12 -8.28
N THR A 229 -11.85 3.45 -7.89
CA THR A 229 -11.96 1.98 -8.02
C THR A 229 -12.96 1.58 -9.10
N ARG A 230 -12.67 0.43 -9.72
CA ARG A 230 -13.53 -0.15 -10.76
C ARG A 230 -14.90 -0.56 -10.23
N GLN A 231 -14.95 -1.10 -9.01
CA GLN A 231 -16.17 -1.65 -8.43
C GLN A 231 -17.10 -0.58 -7.86
N ASN A 232 -16.54 0.45 -7.23
CA ASN A 232 -17.29 1.41 -6.42
C ASN A 232 -17.09 2.88 -6.82
N GLY A 233 -16.34 3.15 -7.90
CA GLY A 233 -15.91 4.50 -8.23
C GLY A 233 -14.94 5.06 -7.19
N VAL A 234 -15.07 6.34 -6.87
CA VAL A 234 -14.20 6.95 -5.84
C VAL A 234 -14.60 6.47 -4.46
N ILE A 235 -13.62 5.95 -3.73
CA ILE A 235 -13.74 5.52 -2.33
C ILE A 235 -12.71 6.25 -1.47
N TYR A 236 -12.97 6.26 -0.15
CA TYR A 236 -12.07 6.81 0.86
C TYR A 236 -11.79 5.74 1.90
N LEU A 237 -10.53 5.35 2.04
CA LEU A 237 -10.08 4.29 2.91
C LEU A 237 -9.36 4.89 4.12
N GLN A 238 -9.77 4.50 5.31
CA GLN A 238 -9.01 4.79 6.51
C GLN A 238 -7.89 3.77 6.66
N ILE A 239 -6.65 4.24 6.66
CA ILE A 239 -5.46 3.42 6.88
C ILE A 239 -4.78 3.93 8.16
N ASN A 240 -4.70 3.07 9.16
CA ASN A 240 -4.07 3.39 10.44
C ASN A 240 -2.57 3.17 10.34
N MET A 241 -1.81 4.10 10.93
CA MET A 241 -0.37 3.93 11.10
C MET A 241 -0.11 2.82 12.15
N SER A 242 0.75 1.87 11.82
CA SER A 242 1.23 0.89 12.80
C SER A 242 2.03 1.62 13.87
N LYS A 243 1.71 1.33 15.14
CA LYS A 243 2.50 1.86 16.24
C LYS A 243 3.79 1.06 16.35
N GLU A 244 4.90 1.75 16.46
CA GLU A 244 6.16 1.13 16.89
C GLU A 244 5.94 0.49 18.27
N LYS A 245 6.32 -0.77 18.41
CA LYS A 245 6.26 -1.50 19.67
C LYS A 245 7.58 -1.45 20.39
#